data_9e3b5b263f377d6ba415d8b848733500
#
_entry.id   9e3b5b263f377d6ba415d8b848733500
#
_cell.length_a   1.000
_cell.length_b   1.000
_cell.length_c   1.000
_cell.angle_alpha   90.00
_cell.angle_beta   90.00
_cell.angle_gamma   90.00
#
_symmetry.space_group_name_H-M   'P 1'
#
loop_
_entity.id
_entity.type
_entity.pdbx_description
1 polymer ?
#
loop_
_entity_poly.entity_id
_entity_poly.type
_entity_poly.pdbx_seq_one_letter_code
_entity_poly.pdbx_strand_id
1 'polypeptide(L)'
;MQKNVNQMKIFCDNVKYLRKSNGISAREMCRILKISTRSLNRLESGEIPPKLSVSVILRVADYFGQRPCRLFFPLVPEKTDD
;
A
#
# COMPACT_ATOMS: atom_id res chain seq x y z
N MET A 1 6.37 -23.57 -2.26
CA MET A 1 6.31 -22.95 -2.45
C MET A 1 5.95 -21.84 -2.03
N GLN A 2 6.05 -21.12 -1.80
CA GLN A 2 5.78 -20.18 -1.44
C GLN A 2 5.43 -19.22 -1.97
N LYS A 3 5.03 -18.73 -2.14
CA LYS A 3 4.62 -17.83 -2.81
C LYS A 3 3.89 -16.86 -2.12
N ASN A 4 3.55 -16.93 -1.02
CA ASN A 4 2.82 -15.99 -0.33
C ASN A 4 3.54 -14.78 -0.03
N VAL A 5 4.80 -14.78 -0.13
CA VAL A 5 5.52 -13.62 0.11
C VAL A 5 5.11 -12.51 -0.69
N ASN A 6 4.57 -12.75 -1.82
CA ASN A 6 4.23 -11.68 -2.69
C ASN A 6 3.02 -10.88 -2.30
N GLN A 7 2.23 -11.38 -1.38
CA GLN A 7 1.06 -10.63 -0.98
C GLN A 7 1.40 -9.33 -0.27
N MET A 8 2.46 -9.34 0.52
CA MET A 8 2.84 -8.09 1.19
C MET A 8 3.42 -7.11 0.18
N LYS A 9 4.13 -7.62 -0.82
CA LYS A 9 4.63 -6.75 -1.83
C LYS A 9 3.49 -6.14 -2.63
N ILE A 10 2.46 -6.93 -2.90
CA ILE A 10 1.29 -6.43 -3.61
C ILE A 10 0.63 -5.33 -2.79
N PHE A 11 0.53 -5.52 -1.49
CA PHE A 11 -0.04 -4.50 -0.63
C PHE A 11 0.77 -3.21 -0.72
N CYS A 12 2.09 -3.32 -0.67
CA CYS A 12 2.96 -2.15 -0.76
C CYS A 12 2.78 -1.44 -2.10
N ASP A 13 2.71 -2.20 -3.17
CA ASP A 13 2.51 -1.63 -4.50
C ASP A 13 1.16 -0.93 -4.58
N ASN A 14 0.15 -1.51 -3.96
CA ASN A 14 -1.17 -0.93 -3.99
C ASN A 14 -1.22 0.39 -3.23
N VAL A 15 -0.53 0.48 -2.12
CA VAL A 15 -0.49 1.71 -1.34
C VAL A 15 0.10 2.83 -2.20
N LYS A 16 1.20 2.51 -2.87
CA LYS A 16 1.85 3.50 -3.71
C LYS A 16 0.95 3.88 -4.89
N TYR A 17 0.30 2.90 -5.49
CA TYR A 17 -0.58 3.15 -6.61
C TYR A 17 -1.76 4.03 -6.19
N LEU A 18 -2.38 3.73 -5.05
CA LEU A 18 -3.52 4.51 -4.60
C LEU A 18 -3.11 5.95 -4.31
N ARG A 19 -1.95 6.13 -3.71
CA ARG A 19 -1.47 7.46 -3.43
C ARG A 19 -1.25 8.25 -4.71
N LYS A 20 -0.52 7.66 -5.64
CA LYS A 20 -0.17 8.38 -6.85
C LYS A 20 -1.36 8.59 -7.77
N SER A 21 -2.23 7.60 -7.87
CA SER A 21 -3.37 7.74 -8.76
C SER A 21 -4.39 8.75 -8.24
N ASN A 22 -4.33 9.07 -6.95
CA ASN A 22 -5.20 10.06 -6.39
C ASN A 22 -4.51 11.40 -6.18
N GLY A 23 -3.28 11.52 -6.64
CA GLY A 23 -2.57 12.78 -6.54
C GLY A 23 -2.22 13.20 -5.13
N ILE A 24 -2.02 12.25 -4.24
CA ILE A 24 -1.74 12.54 -2.85
C ILE A 24 -0.24 12.61 -2.62
N SER A 25 0.23 13.66 -1.96
CA SER A 25 1.65 13.77 -1.68
C SER A 25 2.06 12.78 -0.60
N ALA A 26 3.34 12.50 -0.52
CA ALA A 26 3.85 11.61 0.50
C ALA A 26 3.53 12.14 1.90
N ARG A 27 3.65 13.45 2.07
CA ARG A 27 3.37 14.05 3.36
C ARG A 27 1.91 13.83 3.76
N GLU A 28 1.02 14.05 2.81
CA GLU A 28 -0.40 13.86 3.09
C GLU A 28 -0.70 12.40 3.40
N MET A 29 -0.08 11.48 2.67
CA MET A 29 -0.29 10.07 2.92
C MET A 29 0.16 9.69 4.31
N CYS A 30 1.26 10.26 4.78
CA CYS A 30 1.72 10.00 6.13
C CYS A 30 0.68 10.42 7.15
N ARG A 31 0.01 11.53 6.88
CA ARG A 31 -1.02 11.99 7.80
C ARG A 31 -2.22 11.06 7.79
N ILE A 32 -2.60 10.62 6.60
CA ILE A 32 -3.73 9.71 6.47
C ILE A 32 -3.47 8.41 7.19
N LEU A 33 -2.27 7.87 7.01
CA LEU A 33 -1.94 6.58 7.59
C LEU A 33 -1.37 6.68 8.99
N LYS A 34 -1.07 7.89 9.41
CA LYS A 34 -0.48 8.14 10.72
C LYS A 34 0.83 7.41 10.90
N ILE A 35 1.69 7.53 9.92
CA ILE A 35 3.01 6.93 9.97
C ILE A 35 4.03 7.98 9.58
N SER A 36 5.29 7.71 9.86
CA SER A 36 6.34 8.66 9.54
C SER A 36 6.70 8.58 8.06
N THR A 37 7.37 9.60 7.58
CA THR A 37 7.83 9.62 6.20
C THR A 37 8.74 8.45 5.93
N ARG A 38 9.59 8.13 6.90
CA ARG A 38 10.51 7.02 6.73
C ARG A 38 9.73 5.71 6.56
N SER A 39 8.69 5.51 7.36
CA SER A 39 7.87 4.31 7.25
C SER A 39 7.18 4.25 5.91
N LEU A 40 6.67 5.37 5.45
CA LEU A 40 6.00 5.38 4.16
C LEU A 40 6.97 5.05 3.03
N ASN A 41 8.18 5.63 3.08
CA ASN A 41 9.16 5.36 2.04
C ASN A 41 9.52 3.88 2.01
N ARG A 42 9.68 3.26 3.15
CA ARG A 42 10.00 1.85 3.19
C ARG A 42 8.86 1.03 2.66
N LEU A 43 7.66 1.39 3.07
CA LEU A 43 6.49 0.67 2.61
C LEU A 43 6.37 0.74 1.10
N GLU A 44 6.53 1.93 0.54
CA GLU A 44 6.38 2.09 -0.90
C GLU A 44 7.53 1.52 -1.71
N SER A 45 8.66 1.27 -1.08
CA SER A 45 9.74 0.64 -1.81
C SER A 45 9.70 -0.88 -1.70
N GLY A 46 8.68 -1.40 -1.08
CA GLY A 46 8.51 -2.83 -0.99
C GLY A 46 9.12 -3.47 0.23
N GLU A 47 9.70 -2.65 1.11
CA GLU A 47 10.25 -3.16 2.33
C GLU A 47 9.15 -3.21 3.34
N ILE A 48 8.92 -4.36 3.91
CA ILE A 48 7.86 -4.48 4.88
C ILE A 48 8.34 -4.01 6.22
N PRO A 49 7.78 -2.96 6.78
CA PRO A 49 8.21 -2.48 8.08
C PRO A 49 7.95 -3.54 9.13
N PRO A 50 8.83 -3.70 10.07
CA PRO A 50 8.65 -4.72 11.09
C PRO A 50 7.38 -4.50 11.91
N LYS A 51 6.90 -3.29 11.93
CA LYS A 51 5.70 -3.01 12.67
C LYS A 51 4.55 -2.54 11.86
N LEU A 52 4.35 -3.15 10.71
CA LEU A 52 3.20 -2.80 9.92
C LEU A 52 1.98 -3.28 10.69
N SER A 53 1.18 -2.37 11.15
CA SER A 53 0.07 -2.74 11.97
C SER A 53 -1.21 -2.89 11.17
N VAL A 54 -2.15 -3.60 11.74
CA VAL A 54 -3.44 -3.75 11.12
C VAL A 54 -4.10 -2.38 10.97
N SER A 55 -3.79 -1.46 11.87
CA SER A 55 -4.35 -0.12 11.77
C SER A 55 -4.01 0.55 10.46
N VAL A 56 -2.80 0.38 9.99
CA VAL A 56 -2.39 1.00 8.73
C VAL A 56 -3.21 0.41 7.59
N ILE A 57 -3.38 -0.91 7.60
CA ILE A 57 -4.15 -1.57 6.56
C ILE A 57 -5.59 -1.06 6.56
N LEU A 58 -6.17 -0.92 7.74
CA LEU A 58 -7.54 -0.47 7.83
C LEU A 58 -7.67 1.00 7.42
N ARG A 59 -6.67 1.81 7.71
CA ARG A 59 -6.71 3.19 7.30
C ARG A 59 -6.65 3.34 5.79
N VAL A 60 -5.84 2.52 5.14
CA VAL A 60 -5.76 2.54 3.69
C VAL A 60 -7.12 2.13 3.12
N ALA A 61 -7.67 1.05 3.65
CA ALA A 61 -8.94 0.57 3.16
C ALA A 61 -10.04 1.60 3.32
N ASP A 62 -10.09 2.20 4.50
CA ASP A 62 -11.13 3.16 4.80
C ASP A 62 -11.02 4.43 3.96
N TYR A 63 -9.82 4.97 3.89
CA TYR A 63 -9.65 6.22 3.19
C TYR A 63 -9.92 6.08 1.69
N PHE A 64 -9.50 4.99 1.10
CA PHE A 64 -9.65 4.80 -0.34
C PHE A 64 -10.89 3.99 -0.73
N GLY A 65 -11.73 3.69 0.24
CA GLY A 65 -12.97 2.97 -0.05
C GLY A 65 -12.77 1.57 -0.57
N GLN A 66 -11.72 0.90 -0.09
CA GLN A 66 -11.45 -0.45 -0.51
C GLN A 66 -11.70 -1.41 0.63
N ARG A 67 -12.04 -2.64 0.31
CA ARG A 67 -12.14 -3.63 1.36
C ARG A 67 -10.74 -4.05 1.73
N PRO A 68 -10.45 -4.27 3.01
CA PRO A 68 -9.09 -4.63 3.40
C PRO A 68 -8.53 -5.82 2.64
N CYS A 69 -9.34 -6.83 2.37
CA CYS A 69 -8.84 -8.00 1.67
C CYS A 69 -8.43 -7.69 0.25
N ARG A 70 -9.05 -6.67 -0.36
CA ARG A 70 -8.70 -6.34 -1.73
C ARG A 70 -7.34 -5.72 -1.84
N LEU A 71 -6.82 -5.21 -0.76
CA LEU A 71 -5.50 -4.57 -0.80
C LEU A 71 -4.38 -5.58 -1.02
N PHE A 72 -4.70 -6.86 -0.92
CA PHE A 72 -3.71 -7.90 -1.15
C PHE A 72 -3.84 -8.52 -2.53
N PHE A 73 -4.67 -7.93 -3.39
CA PHE A 73 -4.77 -8.33 -4.77
C PHE A 73 -4.36 -7.13 -5.62
N PRO A 74 -3.71 -7.31 -6.73
CA PRO A 74 -3.19 -6.18 -7.50
C PRO A 74 -4.28 -5.21 -7.91
N LEU A 75 -4.11 -3.96 -7.52
CA LEU A 75 -4.99 -2.90 -7.96
C LEU A 75 -4.35 -2.16 -9.12
N VAL A 76 -3.05 -2.32 -9.28
CA VAL A 76 -2.34 -1.68 -10.37
C VAL A 76 -2.75 -2.33 -11.66
N PRO A 77 -3.14 -1.56 -12.67
CA PRO A 77 -3.58 -2.15 -13.93
C PRO A 77 -2.45 -2.97 -14.54
N GLU A 78 -2.84 -4.15 -15.07
CA GLU A 78 -1.87 -4.96 -15.67
C GLU A 78 -1.46 -4.43 -16.95
N LYS A 79 -0.18 -4.40 -17.29
CA LYS A 79 0.26 -3.86 -18.49
C LYS A 79 0.26 -4.89 -19.46
N THR A 80 -0.56 -5.00 -20.31
CA THR A 80 -0.52 -5.99 -21.24
C THR A 80 0.22 -5.51 -22.30
N ASP A 81 1.02 -5.99 -22.78
CA ASP A 81 1.75 -5.47 -23.73
C ASP A 81 1.40 -5.82 -24.82
N ASP A 82 1.05 -5.80 -25.36
CA ASP A 82 0.72 -6.09 -26.39
C ASP A 82 0.90 -5.73 -27.06
#